data_f438d74cf9f07d8d01cdaa3582a34de2
#
_entry.id   f438d74cf9f07d8d01cdaa3582a34de2
#
_cell.length_a   1.000
_cell.length_b   1.000
_cell.length_c   1.000
_cell.angle_alpha   90.00
_cell.angle_beta   90.00
_cell.angle_gamma   90.00
#
_symmetry.space_group_name_H-M   'P 1'
#
loop_
_entity.id
_entity.type
_entity.pdbx_description
1 polymer ?
#
loop_
_entity_poly.entity_id
_entity_poly.type
_entity_poly.pdbx_seq_one_letter_code
_entity_poly.pdbx_strand_id
1 'polypeptide(L)'
;MTFDENTLRSVIEEVLKEMGEVSGTAAAPAAAPVAAAAGKLTITENGEAWKGTAADEVVIGLAPAFGTKQVKTIIDLPHDKVLREIIAGIEEEGLKWRIIKVYHTSDVSFIAHVAAEYSGSGIGIGIQSKGTTVIHQKDLPNL
;
A
#
# COMPACT_ATOMS: atom_id res chain seq x y z
N MET A 1 17.80 34.58 3.62
CA MET A 1 16.40 34.38 3.24
C MET A 1 15.60 34.19 4.49
N THR A 2 14.88 35.20 4.88
CA THR A 2 13.91 35.09 5.97
C THR A 2 12.62 34.52 5.38
N PHE A 3 12.30 33.28 5.74
CA PHE A 3 10.98 32.75 5.48
C PHE A 3 9.98 33.58 6.30
N ASP A 4 9.08 34.26 5.62
CA ASP A 4 8.00 34.98 6.25
C ASP A 4 7.09 33.95 6.92
N GLU A 5 6.81 34.14 8.21
CA GLU A 5 5.96 33.29 9.03
C GLU A 5 4.55 33.12 8.41
N ASN A 6 4.08 34.17 7.71
CA ASN A 6 2.83 34.13 6.98
C ASN A 6 2.85 33.21 5.76
N THR A 7 3.97 33.13 5.05
CA THR A 7 4.13 32.20 3.91
C THR A 7 4.15 30.74 4.38
N LEU A 8 4.84 30.47 5.49
CA LEU A 8 4.88 29.14 6.09
C LEU A 8 3.48 28.72 6.59
N ARG A 9 2.75 29.63 7.20
CA ARG A 9 1.37 29.40 7.67
C ARG A 9 0.41 29.12 6.51
N SER A 10 0.52 29.87 5.42
CA SER A 10 -0.29 29.66 4.21
C SER A 10 -0.04 28.29 3.57
N VAL A 11 1.22 27.85 3.50
CA VAL A 11 1.58 26.53 2.97
C VAL A 11 1.05 25.41 3.87
N ILE A 12 1.15 25.58 5.18
CA ILE A 12 0.62 24.59 6.15
C ILE A 12 -0.91 24.52 6.09
N GLU A 13 -1.59 25.66 5.99
CA GLU A 13 -3.05 25.73 5.86
C GLU A 13 -3.53 25.12 4.53
N GLU A 14 -2.81 25.34 3.44
CA GLU A 14 -3.13 24.75 2.14
C GLU A 14 -2.95 23.23 2.14
N VAL A 15 -1.87 22.73 2.72
CA VAL A 15 -1.62 21.28 2.90
C VAL A 15 -2.67 20.67 3.82
N LEU A 16 -3.03 21.31 4.92
CA LEU A 16 -4.09 20.86 5.83
C LEU A 16 -5.46 20.89 5.16
N LYS A 17 -5.73 21.85 4.28
CA LYS A 17 -6.98 21.94 3.53
C LYS A 17 -7.10 20.83 2.49
N GLU A 18 -6.02 20.53 1.76
CA GLU A 18 -5.97 19.39 0.84
C GLU A 18 -6.12 18.05 1.58
N MET A 19 -5.54 17.92 2.76
CA MET A 19 -5.72 16.75 3.62
C MET A 19 -7.12 16.69 4.25
N GLY A 20 -7.77 17.84 4.47
CA GLY A 20 -9.12 17.93 5.02
C GLY A 20 -10.23 17.63 4.03
N GLU A 21 -10.03 17.87 2.75
CA GLU A 21 -11.00 17.53 1.70
C GLU A 21 -11.04 16.04 1.36
N VAL A 22 -10.02 15.30 1.71
CA VAL A 22 -10.00 13.83 1.63
C VAL A 22 -10.69 13.16 2.83
N SER A 23 -11.05 13.95 3.84
CA SER A 23 -11.65 13.50 5.11
C SER A 23 -13.18 13.36 5.09
N GLY A 24 -13.78 13.20 3.93
CA GLY A 24 -15.25 13.16 3.75
C GLY A 24 -15.91 11.78 3.82
N THR A 25 -15.22 10.74 4.17
CA THR A 25 -15.82 9.42 4.43
C THR A 25 -15.06 8.70 5.53
N ALA A 26 -15.81 8.25 6.52
CA ALA A 26 -15.37 7.54 7.71
C ALA A 26 -14.01 6.85 7.60
N ALA A 27 -13.05 7.42 8.29
CA ALA A 27 -11.82 6.84 8.82
C ALA A 27 -11.51 5.39 8.44
N ALA A 28 -11.17 5.16 7.21
CA ALA A 28 -10.18 4.16 6.93
C ALA A 28 -8.83 4.86 7.15
N PRO A 29 -7.99 4.39 8.07
CA PRO A 29 -6.63 4.90 8.16
C PRO A 29 -5.99 4.70 6.81
N ALA A 30 -5.40 5.75 6.33
CA ALA A 30 -4.97 5.93 4.97
C ALA A 30 -4.15 4.74 4.47
N ALA A 31 -4.60 4.13 3.40
CA ALA A 31 -3.69 3.51 2.47
C ALA A 31 -2.60 4.55 2.17
N ALA A 32 -1.35 4.19 2.38
CA ALA A 32 -0.25 5.10 2.09
C ALA A 32 -0.42 5.65 0.68
N PRO A 33 -0.43 6.98 0.48
CA PRO A 33 -0.49 7.50 -0.86
C PRO A 33 0.76 7.03 -1.59
N VAL A 34 0.57 6.18 -2.57
CA VAL A 34 1.61 5.86 -3.53
C VAL A 34 1.75 7.09 -4.44
N ALA A 35 2.45 8.08 -3.96
CA ALA A 35 2.80 9.22 -4.78
C ALA A 35 3.87 8.76 -5.78
N ALA A 36 3.43 8.36 -6.96
CA ALA A 36 4.31 8.07 -8.06
C ALA A 36 4.85 9.39 -8.64
N ALA A 37 5.83 9.98 -7.97
CA ALA A 37 6.63 11.04 -8.57
C ALA A 37 7.75 10.37 -9.37
N ALA A 38 7.67 10.46 -10.69
CA ALA A 38 8.76 10.22 -11.63
C ALA A 38 9.66 8.98 -11.33
N GLY A 39 9.07 7.81 -11.21
CA GLY A 39 9.82 6.55 -11.14
C GLY A 39 10.44 6.21 -9.79
N LYS A 40 10.13 6.93 -8.73
CA LYS A 40 10.57 6.63 -7.38
C LYS A 40 9.37 6.38 -6.47
N LEU A 41 9.20 5.12 -6.06
CA LEU A 41 8.21 4.75 -5.06
C LEU A 41 8.63 5.29 -3.68
N THR A 42 7.73 6.04 -3.05
CA THR A 42 7.88 6.45 -1.65
C THR A 42 6.81 5.73 -0.82
N ILE A 43 7.25 4.98 0.18
CA ILE A 43 6.35 4.30 1.11
C ILE A 43 6.35 5.07 2.43
N THR A 44 5.17 5.53 2.84
CA THR A 44 4.95 6.17 4.13
C THR A 44 4.09 5.27 4.99
N GLU A 45 4.54 4.96 6.20
CA GLU A 45 3.80 4.13 7.14
C GLU A 45 2.95 5.01 8.06
N ASN A 46 1.66 4.67 8.17
CA ASN A 46 0.67 5.43 8.93
C ASN A 46 0.20 4.71 10.20
N GLY A 47 1.00 3.80 10.75
CA GLY A 47 0.70 3.04 11.95
C GLY A 47 0.46 1.56 11.69
N GLU A 48 -0.09 0.86 12.67
CA GLU A 48 -0.34 -0.57 12.57
C GLU A 48 -1.50 -0.89 11.62
N ALA A 49 -1.37 -2.00 10.89
CA ALA A 49 -2.43 -2.49 10.03
C ALA A 49 -3.60 -3.05 10.87
N TRP A 50 -4.80 -2.89 10.36
CA TRP A 50 -6.02 -3.42 10.98
C TRP A 50 -6.73 -4.38 10.03
N LYS A 51 -7.57 -5.24 10.59
CA LYS A 51 -8.40 -6.15 9.81
C LYS A 51 -9.55 -5.38 9.15
N GLY A 52 -9.63 -5.46 7.83
CA GLY A 52 -10.71 -4.86 7.06
C GLY A 52 -12.01 -5.67 7.18
N THR A 53 -13.12 -5.00 6.93
CA THR A 53 -14.47 -5.60 6.97
C THR A 53 -15.21 -5.49 5.64
N ALA A 54 -14.72 -4.70 4.70
CA ALA A 54 -15.35 -4.49 3.41
C ALA A 54 -15.18 -5.70 2.50
N ALA A 55 -16.29 -6.27 2.02
CA ALA A 55 -16.30 -7.45 1.16
C ALA A 55 -15.67 -7.22 -0.24
N ASP A 56 -15.51 -5.97 -0.64
CA ASP A 56 -14.93 -5.54 -1.90
C ASP A 56 -13.45 -5.09 -1.78
N GLU A 57 -12.83 -5.33 -0.63
CA GLU A 57 -11.44 -4.96 -0.36
C GLU A 57 -10.47 -6.10 -0.69
N VAL A 58 -9.38 -5.78 -1.37
CA VAL A 58 -8.20 -6.64 -1.54
C VAL A 58 -7.01 -6.00 -0.84
N VAL A 59 -6.33 -6.74 0.02
CA VAL A 59 -5.13 -6.26 0.71
C VAL A 59 -3.87 -6.74 -0.03
N ILE A 60 -2.96 -5.80 -0.29
CA ILE A 60 -1.65 -6.07 -0.88
C ILE A 60 -0.61 -6.05 0.25
N GLY A 61 0.00 -7.19 0.52
CA GLY A 61 1.08 -7.35 1.48
C GLY A 61 2.44 -7.20 0.80
N LEU A 62 3.26 -6.29 1.30
CA LEU A 62 4.60 -6.06 0.79
C LEU A 62 5.66 -6.63 1.73
N ALA A 63 6.67 -7.26 1.16
CA ALA A 63 7.84 -7.71 1.90
C ALA A 63 8.63 -6.54 2.52
N PRO A 64 9.42 -6.77 3.57
CA PRO A 64 10.12 -5.70 4.29
C PRO A 64 11.01 -4.83 3.41
N ALA A 65 11.71 -5.42 2.44
CA ALA A 65 12.64 -4.72 1.57
C ALA A 65 11.98 -4.07 0.33
N PHE A 66 10.70 -4.37 0.07
CA PHE A 66 9.98 -3.87 -1.10
C PHE A 66 9.83 -2.34 -1.05
N GLY A 67 10.29 -1.66 -2.10
CA GLY A 67 10.18 -0.21 -2.25
C GLY A 67 11.07 0.61 -1.31
N THR A 68 11.90 -0.03 -0.49
CA THR A 68 12.80 0.62 0.47
C THR A 68 14.26 0.27 0.19
N LYS A 69 14.76 -0.84 0.71
CA LYS A 69 16.12 -1.33 0.46
C LYS A 69 16.29 -1.87 -0.95
N GLN A 70 15.23 -2.39 -1.53
CA GLN A 70 15.15 -2.82 -2.91
C GLN A 70 14.04 -2.04 -3.61
N VAL A 71 14.32 -1.56 -4.81
CA VAL A 71 13.42 -0.69 -5.58
C VAL A 71 13.04 -1.28 -6.94
N LYS A 72 13.63 -2.43 -7.27
CA LYS A 72 13.41 -3.15 -8.53
C LYS A 72 13.27 -4.64 -8.28
N THR A 73 12.54 -5.31 -9.16
CA THR A 73 12.45 -6.77 -9.20
C THR A 73 13.74 -7.39 -9.76
N ILE A 74 13.83 -8.72 -9.73
CA ILE A 74 14.96 -9.47 -10.28
C ILE A 74 15.17 -9.26 -11.79
N ILE A 75 14.11 -8.86 -12.50
CA ILE A 75 14.16 -8.54 -13.95
C ILE A 75 14.19 -7.03 -14.21
N ASP A 76 14.69 -6.25 -13.27
CA ASP A 76 14.85 -4.79 -13.36
C ASP A 76 13.55 -3.98 -13.55
N LEU A 77 12.39 -4.54 -13.24
CA LEU A 77 11.15 -3.77 -13.20
C LEU A 77 11.07 -2.93 -11.92
N PRO A 78 10.86 -1.61 -12.03
CA PRO A 78 10.67 -0.76 -10.86
C PRO A 78 9.43 -1.18 -10.04
N HIS A 79 9.55 -1.16 -8.72
CA HIS A 79 8.45 -1.56 -7.82
C HIS A 79 7.20 -0.69 -7.95
N ASP A 80 7.35 0.58 -8.30
CA ASP A 80 6.23 1.48 -8.57
C ASP A 80 5.38 1.00 -9.76
N LYS A 81 6.01 0.49 -10.81
CA LYS A 81 5.32 -0.09 -11.97
C LYS A 81 4.58 -1.36 -11.60
N VAL A 82 5.20 -2.25 -10.81
CA VAL A 82 4.57 -3.48 -10.34
C VAL A 82 3.31 -3.18 -9.55
N LEU A 83 3.39 -2.28 -8.58
CA LEU A 83 2.23 -1.87 -7.78
C LEU A 83 1.14 -1.21 -8.64
N ARG A 84 1.51 -0.33 -9.56
CA ARG A 84 0.56 0.34 -10.45
C ARG A 84 -0.26 -0.65 -11.25
N GLU A 85 0.36 -1.67 -11.83
CA GLU A 85 -0.33 -2.69 -12.61
C GLU A 85 -1.26 -3.56 -11.75
N ILE A 86 -0.84 -3.92 -10.56
CA ILE A 86 -1.66 -4.69 -9.62
C ILE A 86 -2.87 -3.87 -9.17
N ILE A 87 -2.66 -2.63 -8.79
CA ILE A 87 -3.73 -1.71 -8.39
C ILE A 87 -4.70 -1.48 -9.53
N ALA A 88 -4.21 -1.26 -10.74
CA ALA A 88 -5.05 -1.10 -11.92
C ALA A 88 -5.94 -2.33 -12.16
N GLY A 89 -5.42 -3.54 -12.02
CA GLY A 89 -6.19 -4.76 -12.14
C GLY A 89 -7.30 -4.88 -11.08
N ILE A 90 -7.01 -4.51 -9.84
CA ILE A 90 -8.01 -4.51 -8.75
C ILE A 90 -9.12 -3.49 -9.05
N GLU A 91 -8.75 -2.28 -9.46
CA GLU A 91 -9.70 -1.21 -9.78
C GLU A 91 -10.56 -1.52 -11.01
N GLU A 92 -10.02 -2.19 -12.04
CA GLU A 92 -10.75 -2.65 -13.21
C GLU A 92 -11.91 -3.59 -12.85
N GLU A 93 -11.74 -4.40 -11.81
CA GLU A 93 -12.79 -5.28 -11.28
C GLU A 93 -13.78 -4.57 -10.34
N GLY A 94 -13.64 -3.27 -10.16
CA GLY A 94 -14.49 -2.48 -9.26
C GLY A 94 -14.22 -2.72 -7.78
N LEU A 95 -13.07 -3.27 -7.45
CA LEU A 95 -12.66 -3.57 -6.08
C LEU A 95 -11.81 -2.45 -5.50
N LYS A 96 -11.77 -2.39 -4.18
CA LYS A 96 -10.91 -1.49 -3.41
C LYS A 96 -9.62 -2.20 -3.02
N TRP A 97 -8.57 -1.43 -2.84
CA TRP A 97 -7.29 -1.96 -2.42
C TRP A 97 -6.76 -1.22 -1.20
N ARG A 98 -5.93 -1.91 -0.45
CA ARG A 98 -5.17 -1.37 0.67
C ARG A 98 -3.82 -2.07 0.74
N ILE A 99 -2.78 -1.33 1.10
CA ILE A 99 -1.42 -1.84 1.21
C ILE A 99 -1.04 -1.98 2.68
N ILE A 100 -0.47 -3.12 3.02
CA ILE A 100 0.17 -3.35 4.32
C ILE A 100 1.63 -3.76 4.11
N LYS A 101 2.47 -3.42 5.07
CA LYS A 101 3.85 -3.87 5.14
C LYS A 101 3.93 -5.04 6.12
N VAL A 102 4.54 -6.14 5.71
CA VAL A 102 4.71 -7.33 6.56
C VAL A 102 6.18 -7.46 6.92
N TYR A 103 6.50 -7.36 8.22
CA TYR A 103 7.89 -7.30 8.69
C TYR A 103 8.42 -8.60 9.27
N HIS A 104 7.56 -9.50 9.73
CA HIS A 104 7.96 -10.71 10.43
C HIS A 104 8.41 -11.85 9.53
N THR A 105 8.25 -11.71 8.22
CA THR A 105 8.64 -12.71 7.23
C THR A 105 8.96 -12.08 5.89
N SER A 106 9.82 -12.74 5.11
CA SER A 106 10.07 -12.42 3.69
C SER A 106 9.52 -13.49 2.75
N ASP A 107 8.89 -14.53 3.28
CA ASP A 107 8.25 -15.57 2.48
C ASP A 107 6.95 -15.05 1.88
N VAL A 108 6.85 -15.10 0.55
CA VAL A 108 5.72 -14.50 -0.18
C VAL A 108 4.39 -15.21 0.11
N SER A 109 4.41 -16.50 0.38
CA SER A 109 3.23 -17.27 0.73
C SER A 109 2.64 -16.81 2.07
N PHE A 110 3.50 -16.65 3.09
CA PHE A 110 3.09 -16.09 4.39
C PHE A 110 2.63 -14.64 4.29
N ILE A 111 3.32 -13.82 3.49
CA ILE A 111 2.92 -12.43 3.26
C ILE A 111 1.53 -12.37 2.63
N ALA A 112 1.26 -13.21 1.63
CA ALA A 112 -0.04 -13.28 0.97
C ALA A 112 -1.14 -13.76 1.91
N HIS A 113 -0.86 -14.75 2.76
CA HIS A 113 -1.82 -15.24 3.75
C HIS A 113 -2.15 -14.16 4.78
N VAL A 114 -1.15 -13.48 5.33
CA VAL A 114 -1.36 -12.34 6.24
C VAL A 114 -2.20 -11.26 5.57
N ALA A 115 -1.90 -10.91 4.33
CA ALA A 115 -2.69 -9.95 3.57
C ALA A 115 -4.16 -10.41 3.43
N ALA A 116 -4.40 -11.69 3.17
CA ALA A 116 -5.73 -12.27 3.09
C ALA A 116 -6.49 -12.21 4.43
N GLU A 117 -5.80 -12.47 5.55
CA GLU A 117 -6.38 -12.34 6.90
C GLU A 117 -6.78 -10.91 7.25
N TYR A 118 -6.04 -9.91 6.73
CA TYR A 118 -6.32 -8.49 6.92
C TYR A 118 -7.34 -7.94 5.94
N SER A 119 -7.65 -8.66 4.88
CA SER A 119 -8.60 -8.26 3.84
C SER A 119 -10.04 -8.56 4.24
N GLY A 120 -10.92 -7.59 4.06
CA GLY A 120 -12.36 -7.78 4.30
C GLY A 120 -12.99 -8.83 3.37
N SER A 121 -12.50 -8.97 2.15
CA SER A 121 -12.91 -10.03 1.21
C SER A 121 -12.31 -11.40 1.53
N GLY A 122 -11.25 -11.43 2.33
CA GLY A 122 -10.47 -12.64 2.57
C GLY A 122 -9.48 -12.98 1.46
N ILE A 123 -9.28 -12.10 0.49
CA ILE A 123 -8.31 -12.24 -0.59
C ILE A 123 -7.15 -11.29 -0.36
N GLY A 124 -5.94 -11.80 -0.39
CA GLY A 124 -4.71 -11.04 -0.24
C GLY A 124 -3.72 -11.31 -1.36
N ILE A 125 -2.92 -10.32 -1.67
CA ILE A 125 -1.83 -10.41 -2.64
C ILE A 125 -0.54 -10.14 -1.90
N GLY A 126 0.37 -11.11 -1.88
CA GLY A 126 1.71 -10.94 -1.32
C GLY A 126 2.73 -10.68 -2.40
N ILE A 127 3.63 -9.74 -2.18
CA ILE A 127 4.68 -9.38 -3.14
C ILE A 127 6.04 -9.33 -2.44
N GLN A 128 6.98 -10.13 -2.92
CA GLN A 128 8.39 -10.04 -2.52
C GLN A 128 9.12 -8.93 -3.28
N SER A 129 10.22 -8.47 -2.70
CA SER A 129 11.10 -7.48 -3.35
C SER A 129 11.70 -7.94 -4.67
N LYS A 130 11.86 -9.24 -4.88
CA LYS A 130 12.28 -9.82 -6.17
C LYS A 130 11.19 -9.83 -7.24
N GLY A 131 9.94 -9.56 -6.86
CA GLY A 131 8.77 -9.53 -7.75
C GLY A 131 7.91 -10.78 -7.70
N THR A 132 8.30 -11.82 -6.97
CA THR A 132 7.45 -13.00 -6.77
C THR A 132 6.16 -12.57 -6.09
N THR A 133 5.04 -12.97 -6.67
CA THR A 133 3.71 -12.56 -6.24
C THR A 133 2.83 -13.79 -6.05
N VAL A 134 2.08 -13.82 -4.96
CA VAL A 134 1.10 -14.88 -4.64
C VAL A 134 -0.23 -14.23 -4.30
N ILE A 135 -1.30 -14.78 -4.84
CA ILE A 135 -2.68 -14.46 -4.43
C ILE A 135 -3.14 -15.59 -3.50
N HIS A 136 -3.61 -15.23 -2.33
CA HIS A 136 -4.01 -16.19 -1.30
C HIS A 136 -5.40 -15.87 -0.76
N GLN A 137 -6.09 -16.90 -0.31
CA GLN A 137 -7.37 -16.79 0.38
C GLN A 137 -7.19 -17.18 1.85
N LYS A 138 -7.81 -16.43 2.76
CA LYS A 138 -7.64 -16.61 4.21
C LYS A 138 -8.03 -18.00 4.73
N ASP A 139 -8.98 -18.67 4.06
CA ASP A 139 -9.52 -19.98 4.47
C ASP A 139 -8.65 -21.16 4.00
N LEU A 140 -7.64 -20.87 3.19
CA LEU A 140 -6.69 -21.89 2.72
C LEU A 140 -5.47 -21.96 3.63
N PRO A 141 -4.92 -23.16 3.86
CA PRO A 141 -3.65 -23.28 4.59
C PRO A 141 -2.51 -22.61 3.80
N ASN A 142 -1.49 -22.17 4.50
CA ASN A 142 -0.27 -21.67 3.86
C ASN A 142 0.36 -22.74 2.95
N LEU A 143 0.88 -22.26 1.86
CA LEU A 143 1.60 -23.09 0.88
C LEU A 143 2.95 -23.55 1.43
#